data_adf9c5937997a803afa705a2e6470c72
#
_entry.id   adf9c5937997a803afa705a2e6470c72
#
_cell.length_a   1.000
_cell.length_b   1.000
_cell.length_c   1.000
_cell.angle_alpha   90.00
_cell.angle_beta   90.00
_cell.angle_gamma   90.00
#
_symmetry.space_group_name_H-M   'P 1'
#
loop_
_entity.id
_entity.type
_entity.pdbx_description
1 polymer ?
#
loop_
_entity_poly.entity_id
_entity_poly.type
_entity_poly.pdbx_seq_one_letter_code
_entity_poly.pdbx_strand_id
1 'polypeptide(L)'
;MAYGWLLSAAALAAALASWAFDALVRLVWRPRAVERRLRAQGVRGPGYGFFHGNLRAAGAGVRLAVAGHDFTPIAQPQFREWVPRYGRVFLYWFGATPNICVADHAVAKQVLADRTGTFIYISTECRVHHLLVALTVVAVGWAWHRTSTGTRARTGAPTPGKMMTATMADCARSMVTGWEAQLASQQKEGCHQVTIELSDQFEELTADVISHTAFGSSYKEGKQVFQALKELQFITFSTLFNVQIPGFRYLPTEKNRRMWKLDKEVRTTLVKIIKNRLAAREEKAGYGNDLLGLMLEACAPEHGGDQLLSMDEIIDECKTFFFAGQETTSHLLTWAMFLLSTHPDWQEKLREEVRRECGDDRDRAPTHDMLNKVKLMNLFILETLRLYSPVPLIRRRTRAAVELGGIVVPEDAILTLPIATMHRDREVWGEDAGEFNPLRFDAGVTKAAPKNLGALLAFSGGPRSCIGQNFAMMEVRAAVAAILQRFKITLSPEYVHAPTDVITLRPKYGLPMIVTGAD
;
A
#
# COMPACT_ATOMS: atom_id res chain seq x y z
N MET A 1 0.91 21.08 57.11
CA MET A 1 0.40 21.31 55.74
C MET A 1 1.43 21.97 54.81
N ALA A 2 2.18 22.99 55.23
CA ALA A 2 3.18 23.69 54.39
C ALA A 2 4.31 22.80 53.85
N TYR A 3 4.84 21.85 54.63
CA TYR A 3 5.88 20.91 54.20
C TYR A 3 5.42 19.95 53.06
N GLY A 4 4.16 19.55 53.07
CA GLY A 4 3.61 18.70 51.99
C GLY A 4 3.57 19.42 50.63
N TRP A 5 3.20 20.69 50.65
CA TRP A 5 3.18 21.54 49.45
C TRP A 5 4.58 21.80 48.89
N LEU A 6 5.58 22.02 49.74
CA LEU A 6 6.98 22.22 49.34
C LEU A 6 7.56 20.93 48.71
N LEU A 7 7.28 19.76 49.26
CA LEU A 7 7.72 18.48 48.72
C LEU A 7 7.04 18.17 47.35
N SER A 8 5.73 18.48 47.24
CA SER A 8 5.01 18.30 45.95
C SER A 8 5.51 19.27 44.89
N ALA A 9 5.79 20.52 45.24
CA ALA A 9 6.35 21.51 44.31
C ALA A 9 7.78 21.11 43.85
N ALA A 10 8.62 20.64 44.80
CA ALA A 10 9.97 20.14 44.46
C ALA A 10 9.93 18.93 43.56
N ALA A 11 9.04 17.96 43.81
CA ALA A 11 8.85 16.77 42.97
C ALA A 11 8.37 17.15 41.54
N LEU A 12 7.43 18.09 41.44
CA LEU A 12 6.96 18.61 40.15
C LEU A 12 8.09 19.33 39.37
N ALA A 13 8.86 20.19 40.07
CA ALA A 13 10.01 20.86 39.46
C ALA A 13 11.08 19.86 38.96
N ALA A 14 11.38 18.84 39.74
CA ALA A 14 12.30 17.77 39.32
C ALA A 14 11.78 16.98 38.11
N ALA A 15 10.47 16.68 38.09
CA ALA A 15 9.85 15.99 36.97
C ALA A 15 9.88 16.85 35.68
N LEU A 16 9.59 18.16 35.81
CA LEU A 16 9.68 19.10 34.69
C LEU A 16 11.11 19.27 34.18
N ALA A 17 12.08 19.37 35.10
CA ALA A 17 13.50 19.46 34.73
C ALA A 17 13.99 18.17 34.02
N SER A 18 13.59 17.00 34.51
CA SER A 18 13.89 15.71 33.86
C SER A 18 13.28 15.63 32.48
N TRP A 19 12.01 16.04 32.34
CA TRP A 19 11.33 16.07 31.03
C TRP A 19 12.00 17.06 30.08
N ALA A 20 12.36 18.25 30.52
CA ALA A 20 13.06 19.26 29.73
C ALA A 20 14.44 18.77 29.28
N PHE A 21 15.18 18.09 30.17
CA PHE A 21 16.48 17.48 29.85
C PHE A 21 16.33 16.38 28.79
N ASP A 22 15.35 15.46 28.95
CA ASP A 22 15.06 14.41 27.97
C ASP A 22 14.67 15.03 26.60
N ALA A 23 13.84 16.07 26.62
CA ALA A 23 13.51 16.81 25.40
C ALA A 23 14.73 17.46 24.73
N LEU A 24 15.62 18.07 25.51
CA LEU A 24 16.86 18.66 25.00
C LEU A 24 17.78 17.60 24.37
N VAL A 25 17.93 16.47 25.04
CA VAL A 25 18.72 15.34 24.52
C VAL A 25 18.12 14.85 23.20
N ARG A 26 16.83 14.59 23.14
CA ARG A 26 16.15 14.02 21.96
C ARG A 26 16.06 15.01 20.80
N LEU A 27 15.81 16.29 21.08
CA LEU A 27 15.56 17.29 20.04
C LEU A 27 16.83 18.05 19.58
N VAL A 28 17.90 18.00 20.37
CA VAL A 28 19.10 18.80 20.06
C VAL A 28 20.37 17.96 20.01
N TRP A 29 20.69 17.24 21.08
CA TRP A 29 21.99 16.57 21.19
C TRP A 29 22.09 15.32 20.31
N ARG A 30 21.09 14.43 20.40
CA ARG A 30 21.07 13.18 19.63
C ARG A 30 21.09 13.45 18.11
N PRO A 31 20.25 14.34 17.56
CA PRO A 31 20.30 14.65 16.12
C PRO A 31 21.65 15.18 15.67
N ARG A 32 22.23 16.15 16.40
CA ARG A 32 23.55 16.70 16.07
C ARG A 32 24.69 15.69 16.18
N ALA A 33 24.62 14.77 17.15
CA ALA A 33 25.60 13.70 17.30
C ALA A 33 25.53 12.70 16.14
N VAL A 34 24.31 12.31 15.73
CA VAL A 34 24.07 11.43 14.57
C VAL A 34 24.55 12.11 13.28
N GLU A 35 24.19 13.39 13.10
CA GLU A 35 24.64 14.16 11.93
C GLU A 35 26.17 14.18 11.82
N ARG A 36 26.86 14.50 12.92
CA ARG A 36 28.35 14.53 12.93
C ARG A 36 28.95 13.17 12.60
N ARG A 37 28.40 12.07 13.16
CA ARG A 37 28.88 10.72 12.89
C ARG A 37 28.72 10.31 11.42
N LEU A 38 27.57 10.61 10.82
CA LEU A 38 27.31 10.27 9.43
C LEU A 38 28.11 11.15 8.46
N ARG A 39 28.25 12.45 8.76
CA ARG A 39 29.11 13.36 7.96
C ARG A 39 30.58 12.96 7.99
N ALA A 40 31.07 12.48 9.13
CA ALA A 40 32.45 11.97 9.25
C ALA A 40 32.70 10.74 8.37
N GLN A 41 31.65 10.02 7.99
CA GLN A 41 31.68 8.89 7.04
C GLN A 41 31.43 9.33 5.58
N GLY A 42 31.36 10.64 5.30
CA GLY A 42 31.12 11.17 3.95
C GLY A 42 29.64 11.25 3.55
N VAL A 43 28.68 10.91 4.42
CA VAL A 43 27.26 11.01 4.12
C VAL A 43 26.85 12.48 4.03
N ARG A 44 26.36 12.89 2.87
CA ARG A 44 25.89 14.25 2.59
C ARG A 44 24.40 14.39 2.97
N GLY A 45 23.87 15.59 2.88
CA GLY A 45 22.45 15.85 3.06
C GLY A 45 22.15 17.25 3.60
N PRO A 46 20.87 17.66 3.65
CA PRO A 46 20.48 18.91 4.30
C PRO A 46 20.76 18.82 5.79
N GLY A 47 21.19 19.95 6.38
CA GLY A 47 21.47 20.05 7.82
C GLY A 47 20.22 19.85 8.67
N TYR A 48 20.43 19.46 9.92
CA TYR A 48 19.35 19.33 10.89
C TYR A 48 18.69 20.68 11.19
N GLY A 49 17.42 20.80 10.84
CA GLY A 49 16.57 21.91 11.24
C GLY A 49 15.89 21.63 12.58
N PHE A 50 16.09 22.50 13.59
CA PHE A 50 15.51 22.31 14.91
C PHE A 50 13.99 22.09 14.85
N PHE A 51 13.46 21.11 15.59
CA PHE A 51 12.09 20.72 15.75
C PHE A 51 11.41 20.16 14.48
N HIS A 52 11.52 20.83 13.34
CA HIS A 52 10.82 20.41 12.10
C HIS A 52 11.68 19.52 11.18
N GLY A 53 12.98 19.46 11.41
CA GLY A 53 13.87 18.80 10.46
C GLY A 53 13.82 19.51 9.09
N ASN A 54 13.64 18.71 8.02
CA ASN A 54 13.55 19.21 6.65
C ASN A 54 12.09 19.17 6.09
N LEU A 55 11.09 18.96 6.93
CA LEU A 55 9.67 18.81 6.53
C LEU A 55 9.14 20.02 5.75
N ARG A 56 9.56 21.25 6.12
CA ARG A 56 9.13 22.46 5.40
C ARG A 56 9.69 22.52 3.98
N ALA A 57 10.92 22.07 3.78
CA ALA A 57 11.52 21.99 2.46
C ALA A 57 10.85 20.89 1.60
N ALA A 58 10.45 19.77 2.23
CA ALA A 58 9.75 18.68 1.57
C ALA A 58 8.31 19.07 1.15
N GLY A 59 7.66 20.00 1.87
CA GLY A 59 6.28 20.45 1.60
C GLY A 59 6.18 21.67 0.67
N ALA A 60 7.28 22.29 0.31
CA ALA A 60 7.33 23.42 -0.63
C ALA A 60 7.21 22.96 -2.09
N GLY A 61 6.22 22.08 -2.38
CA GLY A 61 5.96 21.59 -3.71
C GLY A 61 5.70 22.73 -4.68
N VAL A 62 6.61 22.91 -5.63
CA VAL A 62 6.46 23.82 -6.75
C VAL A 62 5.26 23.31 -7.56
N ARG A 63 4.31 24.18 -7.86
CA ARG A 63 3.24 23.93 -8.84
C ARG A 63 3.88 23.88 -10.24
N LEU A 64 4.60 22.81 -10.52
CA LEU A 64 5.09 22.53 -11.86
C LEU A 64 4.03 21.73 -12.61
N ALA A 65 3.77 22.09 -13.83
CA ALA A 65 3.01 21.24 -14.74
C ALA A 65 3.77 19.92 -14.88
N VAL A 66 3.05 18.79 -14.72
CA VAL A 66 3.63 17.48 -14.95
C VAL A 66 3.91 17.32 -16.42
N ALA A 67 5.18 17.21 -16.79
CA ALA A 67 5.57 16.84 -18.14
C ALA A 67 5.55 15.31 -18.26
N GLY A 68 4.66 14.76 -19.08
CA GLY A 68 4.52 13.32 -19.28
C GLY A 68 4.05 12.60 -18.01
N HIS A 69 4.66 11.44 -17.71
CA HIS A 69 4.28 10.58 -16.58
C HIS A 69 5.11 10.81 -15.31
N ASP A 70 5.96 11.84 -15.25
CA ASP A 70 6.76 12.13 -14.07
C ASP A 70 6.03 13.02 -13.07
N PHE A 71 5.38 12.38 -12.09
CA PHE A 71 4.70 13.06 -10.99
C PHE A 71 5.62 13.40 -9.80
N THR A 72 6.86 12.95 -9.81
CA THR A 72 7.79 13.13 -8.66
C THR A 72 8.02 14.60 -8.29
N PRO A 73 7.98 15.58 -9.22
CA PRO A 73 8.04 16.99 -8.87
C PRO A 73 6.89 17.48 -7.99
N ILE A 74 5.73 16.82 -8.07
CA ILE A 74 4.53 17.18 -7.30
C ILE A 74 4.44 16.38 -6.01
N ALA A 75 4.53 15.05 -6.12
CA ALA A 75 4.31 14.17 -4.98
C ALA A 75 5.55 14.01 -4.09
N GLN A 76 6.75 14.07 -4.66
CA GLN A 76 8.01 13.84 -3.95
C GLN A 76 9.13 14.81 -4.36
N PRO A 77 8.91 16.13 -4.34
CA PRO A 77 9.84 17.13 -4.86
C PRO A 77 11.23 17.05 -4.19
N GLN A 78 11.27 16.69 -2.91
CA GLN A 78 12.49 16.57 -2.14
C GLN A 78 13.46 15.52 -2.69
N PHE A 79 13.00 14.37 -3.14
CA PHE A 79 13.89 13.33 -3.67
C PHE A 79 14.39 13.70 -5.06
N ARG A 80 13.55 14.35 -5.87
CA ARG A 80 13.97 14.87 -7.17
C ARG A 80 15.08 15.91 -7.08
N GLU A 81 15.01 16.80 -6.08
CA GLU A 81 16.03 17.82 -5.84
C GLU A 81 17.29 17.25 -5.15
N TRP A 82 17.08 16.39 -4.14
CA TRP A 82 18.17 15.98 -3.24
C TRP A 82 19.01 14.84 -3.78
N VAL A 83 18.45 13.90 -4.57
CA VAL A 83 19.21 12.80 -5.17
C VAL A 83 20.34 13.33 -6.08
N PRO A 84 20.10 14.25 -7.03
CA PRO A 84 21.19 14.81 -7.83
C PRO A 84 22.19 15.63 -7.02
N ARG A 85 21.75 16.30 -5.95
CA ARG A 85 22.57 17.21 -5.15
C ARG A 85 23.45 16.50 -4.14
N TYR A 86 22.94 15.48 -3.47
CA TYR A 86 23.60 14.81 -2.35
C TYR A 86 24.08 13.39 -2.68
N GLY A 87 23.66 12.85 -3.81
CA GLY A 87 23.93 11.48 -4.21
C GLY A 87 22.77 10.54 -3.89
N ARG A 88 22.94 9.24 -4.21
CA ARG A 88 21.91 8.22 -4.06
C ARG A 88 21.72 7.73 -2.62
N VAL A 89 22.65 8.01 -1.73
CA VAL A 89 22.56 7.73 -0.28
C VAL A 89 22.88 9.01 0.47
N PHE A 90 21.88 9.56 1.20
CA PHE A 90 22.05 10.82 1.92
C PHE A 90 21.17 10.88 3.17
N LEU A 91 21.58 11.73 4.13
CA LEU A 91 20.86 12.01 5.36
C LEU A 91 19.88 13.17 5.19
N TYR A 92 18.65 13.02 5.71
CA TYR A 92 17.68 14.10 5.90
C TYR A 92 16.89 13.88 7.20
N TRP A 93 16.02 14.81 7.58
CA TRP A 93 15.42 14.81 8.91
C TRP A 93 13.90 14.93 8.85
N PHE A 94 13.22 13.99 9.51
CA PHE A 94 11.81 14.10 9.86
C PHE A 94 11.68 14.47 11.34
N GLY A 95 11.39 15.76 11.62
CA GLY A 95 11.52 16.26 12.98
C GLY A 95 12.94 16.02 13.49
N ALA A 96 13.09 15.36 14.62
CA ALA A 96 14.37 14.98 15.21
C ALA A 96 14.87 13.58 14.79
N THR A 97 14.11 12.85 13.98
CA THR A 97 14.45 11.49 13.57
C THR A 97 15.35 11.51 12.33
N PRO A 98 16.51 10.84 12.37
CA PRO A 98 17.38 10.72 11.21
C PRO A 98 16.75 9.78 10.18
N ASN A 99 16.70 10.24 8.93
CA ASN A 99 16.24 9.48 7.78
C ASN A 99 17.37 9.40 6.77
N ILE A 100 17.69 8.19 6.32
CA ILE A 100 18.66 7.95 5.26
C ILE A 100 17.90 7.56 4.01
N CYS A 101 17.99 8.42 2.99
CA CYS A 101 17.51 8.07 1.66
C CYS A 101 18.42 7.00 1.07
N VAL A 102 17.83 5.96 0.52
CA VAL A 102 18.52 4.86 -0.16
C VAL A 102 17.93 4.75 -1.56
N ALA A 103 18.40 5.58 -2.49
CA ALA A 103 18.04 5.55 -3.90
C ALA A 103 19.01 4.69 -4.74
N ASP A 104 20.03 4.13 -4.12
CA ASP A 104 20.93 3.16 -4.74
C ASP A 104 20.31 1.76 -4.73
N HIS A 105 20.19 1.12 -5.88
CA HIS A 105 19.53 -0.18 -6.03
C HIS A 105 20.29 -1.33 -5.35
N ALA A 106 21.62 -1.29 -5.32
CA ALA A 106 22.41 -2.34 -4.68
C ALA A 106 22.25 -2.26 -3.15
N VAL A 107 22.31 -1.05 -2.60
CA VAL A 107 22.07 -0.80 -1.17
C VAL A 107 20.63 -1.09 -0.79
N ALA A 108 19.65 -0.71 -1.63
CA ALA A 108 18.24 -1.03 -1.42
C ALA A 108 17.99 -2.55 -1.35
N LYS A 109 18.64 -3.32 -2.21
CA LYS A 109 18.57 -4.80 -2.17
C LYS A 109 19.13 -5.37 -0.87
N GLN A 110 20.22 -4.82 -0.32
CA GLN A 110 20.76 -5.24 0.99
C GLN A 110 19.72 -5.02 2.09
N VAL A 111 19.05 -3.86 2.10
CA VAL A 111 17.98 -3.56 3.08
C VAL A 111 16.79 -4.52 2.93
N LEU A 112 16.37 -4.80 1.70
CA LEU A 112 15.19 -5.63 1.43
C LEU A 112 15.45 -7.13 1.60
N ALA A 113 16.69 -7.59 1.38
CA ALA A 113 17.10 -8.99 1.52
C ALA A 113 17.32 -9.43 2.99
N ASP A 114 17.24 -8.51 3.95
CA ASP A 114 17.50 -8.80 5.36
C ASP A 114 16.60 -9.91 5.92
N ARG A 115 17.24 -10.97 6.44
CA ARG A 115 16.59 -12.09 7.14
C ARG A 115 16.83 -12.08 8.64
N THR A 116 17.72 -11.21 9.11
CA THR A 116 18.15 -11.16 10.53
C THR A 116 17.21 -10.35 11.41
N GLY A 117 16.29 -9.59 10.80
CA GLY A 117 15.39 -8.69 11.51
C GLY A 117 16.07 -7.39 11.96
N THR A 118 17.24 -7.06 11.39
CA THR A 118 17.96 -5.81 11.63
C THR A 118 17.15 -4.62 11.13
N PHE A 119 16.47 -4.75 9.98
CA PHE A 119 15.60 -3.74 9.40
C PHE A 119 14.14 -4.12 9.64
N ILE A 120 13.47 -3.38 10.50
CA ILE A 120 12.04 -3.62 10.82
C ILE A 120 11.14 -2.60 10.14
N TYR A 121 9.86 -2.92 10.04
CA TYR A 121 8.86 -1.91 9.70
C TYR A 121 8.85 -0.81 10.76
N ILE A 122 8.51 0.40 10.36
CA ILE A 122 8.34 1.50 11.31
C ILE A 122 7.08 1.20 12.11
N SER A 123 7.27 0.58 13.28
CA SER A 123 6.22 0.54 14.29
C SER A 123 6.39 1.78 15.15
N THR A 124 5.39 2.62 15.19
CA THR A 124 5.32 3.60 16.26
C THR A 124 4.82 2.86 17.49
N GLU A 125 5.42 3.10 18.64
CA GLU A 125 5.09 2.48 19.94
C GLU A 125 3.68 2.81 20.48
N CYS A 126 2.74 3.09 19.60
CA CYS A 126 1.33 3.29 19.92
C CYS A 126 0.56 1.98 19.80
N ARG A 127 -0.22 1.58 20.81
CA ARG A 127 -1.20 0.48 20.72
C ARG A 127 -2.18 0.63 19.53
N VAL A 128 -2.36 1.83 18.99
CA VAL A 128 -3.12 2.10 17.76
C VAL A 128 -2.31 1.74 16.50
N HIS A 129 -1.00 1.58 16.60
CA HIS A 129 -0.08 1.26 15.51
C HIS A 129 0.14 -0.24 15.26
N HIS A 130 -0.43 -1.12 16.05
CA HIS A 130 -0.61 -2.52 15.62
C HIS A 130 -1.44 -2.60 14.33
N LEU A 131 -2.07 -1.50 13.93
CA LEU A 131 -2.87 -1.35 12.73
C LEU A 131 -2.08 -1.44 11.41
N LEU A 132 -0.78 -1.25 11.43
CA LEU A 132 0.03 -1.11 10.21
C LEU A 132 1.24 -2.03 10.16
N VAL A 133 1.51 -2.77 11.20
CA VAL A 133 2.74 -3.54 11.31
C VAL A 133 2.52 -4.83 12.11
N ALA A 134 1.53 -5.59 11.74
CA ALA A 134 1.54 -6.98 12.15
C ALA A 134 2.56 -7.71 11.29
N LEU A 135 3.62 -8.10 11.96
CA LEU A 135 4.78 -8.82 11.41
C LEU A 135 4.49 -10.29 11.14
N THR A 136 3.23 -10.71 11.14
CA THR A 136 2.79 -12.09 10.98
C THR A 136 2.47 -12.50 9.55
N VAL A 137 2.84 -11.67 8.56
CA VAL A 137 2.91 -12.05 7.14
C VAL A 137 3.60 -13.42 6.94
N VAL A 138 4.46 -13.83 7.85
CA VAL A 138 5.13 -15.14 7.82
C VAL A 138 4.17 -16.28 8.14
N ALA A 139 3.29 -16.16 9.14
CA ALA A 139 2.38 -17.25 9.52
C ALA A 139 1.24 -17.41 8.49
N VAL A 140 0.72 -16.31 7.95
CA VAL A 140 -0.30 -16.35 6.90
C VAL A 140 0.30 -16.77 5.56
N GLY A 141 1.52 -16.32 5.24
CA GLY A 141 2.26 -16.81 4.08
C GLY A 141 2.51 -18.32 4.17
N TRP A 142 2.74 -18.84 5.35
CA TRP A 142 2.91 -20.27 5.58
C TRP A 142 1.59 -21.03 5.48
N ALA A 143 0.51 -20.53 6.03
CA ALA A 143 -0.83 -21.09 5.89
C ALA A 143 -1.29 -21.03 4.42
N TRP A 144 -1.08 -19.91 3.75
CA TRP A 144 -1.37 -19.75 2.32
C TRP A 144 -0.54 -20.69 1.43
N HIS A 145 0.75 -20.82 1.69
CA HIS A 145 1.63 -21.70 0.91
C HIS A 145 1.29 -23.18 1.15
N ARG A 146 0.93 -23.56 2.37
CA ARG A 146 0.54 -24.92 2.73
C ARG A 146 -0.80 -25.32 2.12
N THR A 147 -1.77 -24.41 2.06
CA THR A 147 -3.08 -24.67 1.42
C THR A 147 -3.03 -24.65 -0.10
N SER A 148 -2.10 -23.89 -0.70
CA SER A 148 -1.93 -23.85 -2.15
C SER A 148 -1.20 -25.06 -2.70
N THR A 149 -0.38 -25.77 -1.91
CA THR A 149 0.51 -26.83 -2.42
C THR A 149 0.24 -28.25 -1.90
N GLY A 150 -0.56 -28.46 -0.86
CA GLY A 150 -0.40 -29.72 -0.17
C GLY A 150 -1.58 -30.66 0.03
N THR A 151 -2.83 -30.21 0.21
CA THR A 151 -3.84 -31.13 0.74
C THR A 151 -5.13 -31.27 -0.09
N ARG A 152 -5.47 -30.33 -0.95
CA ARG A 152 -6.72 -30.36 -1.73
C ARG A 152 -6.61 -30.94 -3.15
N ALA A 153 -5.42 -31.24 -3.62
CA ALA A 153 -5.24 -31.88 -4.95
C ALA A 153 -5.88 -33.29 -5.03
N ARG A 154 -6.28 -33.87 -3.91
CA ARG A 154 -6.90 -35.22 -3.85
C ARG A 154 -8.43 -35.24 -3.92
N THR A 155 -9.11 -34.09 -3.79
CA THR A 155 -10.58 -34.05 -3.66
C THR A 155 -11.29 -33.45 -4.88
N GLY A 156 -10.58 -33.03 -5.94
CA GLY A 156 -11.19 -32.37 -7.11
C GLY A 156 -11.81 -30.98 -6.81
N ALA A 157 -11.69 -30.47 -5.59
CA ALA A 157 -12.15 -29.15 -5.23
C ALA A 157 -11.28 -28.05 -5.89
N PRO A 158 -11.85 -26.92 -6.33
CA PRO A 158 -11.09 -25.83 -6.92
C PRO A 158 -10.06 -25.30 -5.92
N THR A 159 -8.87 -24.95 -6.45
CA THR A 159 -7.81 -24.34 -5.63
C THR A 159 -8.26 -22.98 -5.10
N PRO A 160 -7.76 -22.51 -3.93
CA PRO A 160 -8.10 -21.21 -3.38
C PRO A 160 -7.94 -20.06 -4.38
N GLY A 161 -6.90 -20.08 -5.22
CA GLY A 161 -6.70 -19.10 -6.29
C GLY A 161 -7.82 -19.08 -7.33
N LYS A 162 -8.35 -20.24 -7.74
CA LYS A 162 -9.48 -20.31 -8.69
C LYS A 162 -10.77 -19.77 -8.07
N MET A 163 -11.03 -20.09 -6.81
CA MET A 163 -12.21 -19.59 -6.08
C MET A 163 -12.16 -18.06 -5.92
N MET A 164 -11.02 -17.51 -5.51
CA MET A 164 -10.85 -16.06 -5.37
C MET A 164 -10.98 -15.34 -6.71
N THR A 165 -10.46 -15.92 -7.79
CA THR A 165 -10.59 -15.33 -9.14
C THR A 165 -12.07 -15.27 -9.58
N ALA A 166 -12.87 -16.29 -9.27
CA ALA A 166 -14.31 -16.26 -9.57
C ALA A 166 -14.98 -15.09 -8.84
N THR A 167 -14.71 -14.91 -7.55
CA THR A 167 -15.23 -13.79 -6.76
C THR A 167 -14.79 -12.43 -7.35
N MET A 168 -13.51 -12.28 -7.72
CA MET A 168 -13.01 -11.05 -8.35
C MET A 168 -13.74 -10.73 -9.65
N ALA A 169 -13.93 -11.74 -10.50
CA ALA A 169 -14.60 -11.60 -11.78
C ALA A 169 -16.11 -11.28 -11.60
N ASP A 170 -16.77 -11.87 -10.60
CA ASP A 170 -18.18 -11.58 -10.27
C ASP A 170 -18.36 -10.16 -9.72
N CYS A 171 -17.49 -9.69 -8.83
CA CYS A 171 -17.50 -8.30 -8.35
C CYS A 171 -17.25 -7.32 -9.50
N ALA A 172 -16.25 -7.58 -10.36
CA ALA A 172 -15.98 -6.76 -11.53
C ALA A 172 -17.17 -6.71 -12.50
N ARG A 173 -17.82 -7.86 -12.75
CA ARG A 173 -19.05 -7.94 -13.55
C ARG A 173 -20.18 -7.11 -12.95
N SER A 174 -20.41 -7.20 -11.63
CA SER A 174 -21.42 -6.40 -10.94
C SER A 174 -21.18 -4.89 -11.13
N MET A 175 -19.92 -4.44 -11.03
CA MET A 175 -19.53 -3.04 -11.27
C MET A 175 -19.85 -2.61 -12.70
N VAL A 176 -19.41 -3.37 -13.71
CA VAL A 176 -19.61 -2.99 -15.12
C VAL A 176 -21.09 -3.06 -15.53
N THR A 177 -21.88 -3.96 -14.95
CA THR A 177 -23.34 -4.00 -15.14
C THR A 177 -24.01 -2.72 -14.59
N GLY A 178 -23.50 -2.18 -13.48
CA GLY A 178 -23.94 -0.87 -12.97
C GLY A 178 -23.65 0.27 -13.96
N TRP A 179 -22.51 0.22 -14.65
CA TRP A 179 -22.18 1.21 -15.69
C TRP A 179 -23.04 1.06 -16.94
N GLU A 180 -23.36 -0.17 -17.36
CA GLU A 180 -24.30 -0.43 -18.46
C GLU A 180 -25.68 0.16 -18.17
N ALA A 181 -26.18 -0.01 -16.94
CA ALA A 181 -27.46 0.57 -16.54
C ALA A 181 -27.46 2.10 -16.57
N GLN A 182 -26.35 2.75 -16.15
CA GLN A 182 -26.19 4.18 -16.23
C GLN A 182 -26.13 4.66 -17.71
N LEU A 183 -25.36 3.98 -18.55
CA LEU A 183 -25.27 4.29 -19.98
C LEU A 183 -26.62 4.12 -20.67
N ALA A 184 -27.35 3.04 -20.39
CA ALA A 184 -28.68 2.80 -20.94
C ALA A 184 -29.70 3.88 -20.51
N SER A 185 -29.56 4.41 -19.29
CA SER A 185 -30.39 5.55 -18.85
C SER A 185 -30.11 6.82 -19.66
N GLN A 186 -28.83 7.13 -19.87
CA GLN A 186 -28.39 8.29 -20.66
C GLN A 186 -28.77 8.16 -22.15
N GLN A 187 -28.73 6.94 -22.71
CA GLN A 187 -29.15 6.67 -24.09
C GLN A 187 -30.61 6.99 -24.33
N LYS A 188 -31.49 6.78 -23.33
CA LYS A 188 -32.91 7.19 -23.41
C LYS A 188 -33.07 8.71 -23.50
N GLU A 189 -32.10 9.46 -23.02
CA GLU A 189 -32.03 10.93 -23.10
C GLU A 189 -31.27 11.41 -24.35
N GLY A 190 -30.88 10.50 -25.26
CA GLY A 190 -30.16 10.81 -26.51
C GLY A 190 -28.64 10.93 -26.34
N CYS A 191 -28.09 10.57 -25.20
CA CYS A 191 -26.64 10.62 -24.93
C CYS A 191 -26.04 9.21 -24.97
N HIS A 192 -25.02 9.00 -25.81
CA HIS A 192 -24.37 7.68 -25.98
C HIS A 192 -23.12 7.50 -25.11
N GLN A 193 -22.93 8.35 -24.12
CA GLN A 193 -21.80 8.33 -23.22
C GLN A 193 -22.21 8.70 -21.80
N VAL A 194 -21.44 8.25 -20.81
CA VAL A 194 -21.62 8.60 -19.41
C VAL A 194 -20.28 8.96 -18.77
N THR A 195 -20.26 9.99 -17.92
CA THR A 195 -19.06 10.31 -17.12
C THR A 195 -19.14 9.58 -15.79
N ILE A 196 -18.13 8.79 -15.48
CA ILE A 196 -18.04 8.00 -14.25
C ILE A 196 -16.74 8.37 -13.51
N GLU A 197 -16.85 8.56 -12.18
CA GLU A 197 -15.68 8.75 -11.31
C GLU A 197 -15.07 7.37 -10.97
N LEU A 198 -14.03 6.98 -11.71
CA LEU A 198 -13.48 5.64 -11.61
C LEU A 198 -12.74 5.35 -10.30
N SER A 199 -12.15 6.36 -9.65
CA SER A 199 -11.45 6.14 -8.36
C SER A 199 -12.42 5.62 -7.31
N ASP A 200 -13.62 6.19 -7.21
CA ASP A 200 -14.65 5.75 -6.25
C ASP A 200 -15.16 4.34 -6.59
N GLN A 201 -15.36 4.07 -7.89
CA GLN A 201 -15.80 2.75 -8.35
C GLN A 201 -14.78 1.66 -8.03
N PHE A 202 -13.49 1.94 -8.19
CA PHE A 202 -12.45 0.97 -7.85
C PHE A 202 -12.24 0.82 -6.35
N GLU A 203 -12.45 1.87 -5.56
CA GLU A 203 -12.46 1.75 -4.10
C GLU A 203 -13.59 0.83 -3.63
N GLU A 204 -14.78 0.93 -4.21
CA GLU A 204 -15.91 0.04 -3.89
C GLU A 204 -15.67 -1.39 -4.39
N LEU A 205 -15.17 -1.56 -5.62
CA LEU A 205 -14.83 -2.87 -6.19
C LEU A 205 -13.82 -3.63 -5.31
N THR A 206 -12.70 -3.00 -5.00
CA THR A 206 -11.62 -3.66 -4.24
C THR A 206 -12.02 -3.93 -2.79
N ALA A 207 -12.86 -3.06 -2.22
CA ALA A 207 -13.45 -3.30 -0.91
C ALA A 207 -14.40 -4.50 -0.91
N ASP A 208 -15.19 -4.68 -1.97
CA ASP A 208 -16.09 -5.81 -2.11
C ASP A 208 -15.32 -7.12 -2.33
N VAL A 209 -14.32 -7.10 -3.20
CA VAL A 209 -13.43 -8.25 -3.45
C VAL A 209 -12.74 -8.71 -2.17
N ILE A 210 -12.11 -7.79 -1.41
CA ILE A 210 -11.42 -8.18 -0.17
C ILE A 210 -12.40 -8.64 0.91
N SER A 211 -13.61 -8.06 0.97
CA SER A 211 -14.64 -8.48 1.92
C SER A 211 -15.09 -9.91 1.67
N HIS A 212 -15.37 -10.26 0.43
CA HIS A 212 -15.76 -11.61 0.05
C HIS A 212 -14.64 -12.63 0.20
N THR A 213 -13.42 -12.27 -0.23
CA THR A 213 -12.28 -13.21 -0.23
C THR A 213 -11.63 -13.38 1.12
N ALA A 214 -11.63 -12.35 1.97
CA ALA A 214 -11.02 -12.40 3.29
C ALA A 214 -12.02 -12.76 4.40
N PHE A 215 -13.28 -12.33 4.30
CA PHE A 215 -14.25 -12.46 5.38
C PHE A 215 -15.51 -13.24 4.99
N GLY A 216 -15.68 -13.60 3.72
CA GLY A 216 -16.88 -14.30 3.22
C GLY A 216 -18.17 -13.48 3.33
N SER A 217 -18.07 -12.15 3.42
CA SER A 217 -19.21 -11.22 3.54
C SER A 217 -19.13 -10.13 2.49
N SER A 218 -20.27 -9.51 2.13
CA SER A 218 -20.28 -8.40 1.19
C SER A 218 -19.77 -7.09 1.82
N TYR A 219 -19.17 -6.22 1.00
CA TYR A 219 -18.80 -4.87 1.42
C TYR A 219 -19.96 -4.06 1.99
N LYS A 220 -21.19 -4.27 1.45
CA LYS A 220 -22.39 -3.57 1.91
C LYS A 220 -22.68 -3.83 3.39
N GLU A 221 -22.43 -5.06 3.86
CA GLU A 221 -22.60 -5.43 5.28
C GLU A 221 -21.50 -4.85 6.17
N GLY A 222 -20.29 -4.65 5.60
CA GLY A 222 -19.13 -4.11 6.31
C GLY A 222 -18.84 -2.61 6.05
N LYS A 223 -19.64 -1.90 5.26
CA LYS A 223 -19.35 -0.53 4.78
C LYS A 223 -18.95 0.45 5.89
N GLN A 224 -19.63 0.39 7.03
CA GLN A 224 -19.31 1.27 8.17
C GLN A 224 -17.91 1.00 8.75
N VAL A 225 -17.51 -0.28 8.86
CA VAL A 225 -16.18 -0.66 9.36
C VAL A 225 -15.09 -0.20 8.41
N PHE A 226 -15.33 -0.31 7.12
CA PHE A 226 -14.36 0.08 6.10
C PHE A 226 -14.15 1.60 6.03
N GLN A 227 -15.23 2.35 6.19
CA GLN A 227 -15.14 3.81 6.33
C GLN A 227 -14.42 4.21 7.62
N ALA A 228 -14.72 3.55 8.73
CA ALA A 228 -14.03 3.79 10.00
C ALA A 228 -12.53 3.44 9.92
N LEU A 229 -12.17 2.33 9.25
CA LEU A 229 -10.78 1.95 8.99
C LEU A 229 -10.05 2.99 8.14
N LYS A 230 -10.66 3.44 7.04
CA LYS A 230 -10.09 4.45 6.14
C LYS A 230 -9.83 5.77 6.90
N GLU A 231 -10.80 6.23 7.69
CA GLU A 231 -10.65 7.45 8.49
C GLU A 231 -9.57 7.28 9.58
N LEU A 232 -9.58 6.16 10.29
CA LEU A 232 -8.58 5.85 11.31
C LEU A 232 -7.16 5.85 10.75
N GLN A 233 -6.98 5.29 9.57
CA GLN A 233 -5.70 5.25 8.87
C GLN A 233 -5.26 6.64 8.43
N PHE A 234 -6.15 7.42 7.83
CA PHE A 234 -5.85 8.80 7.43
C PHE A 234 -5.39 9.63 8.63
N ILE A 235 -6.10 9.53 9.77
CA ILE A 235 -5.72 10.19 11.01
C ILE A 235 -4.33 9.71 11.47
N THR A 236 -4.08 8.41 11.45
CA THR A 236 -2.83 7.81 11.87
C THR A 236 -1.66 8.27 11.01
N PHE A 237 -1.79 8.20 9.67
CA PHE A 237 -0.75 8.65 8.75
C PHE A 237 -0.49 10.15 8.83
N SER A 238 -1.54 10.95 8.97
CA SER A 238 -1.37 12.40 9.13
C SER A 238 -0.61 12.78 10.42
N THR A 239 -0.55 11.88 11.41
CA THR A 239 0.24 12.08 12.63
C THR A 239 1.68 11.61 12.51
N LEU A 240 1.99 10.69 11.59
CA LEU A 240 3.37 10.22 11.38
C LEU A 240 4.31 11.34 10.94
N PHE A 241 3.78 12.33 10.24
CA PHE A 241 4.54 13.48 9.75
C PHE A 241 4.64 14.64 10.76
N ASN A 242 3.97 14.52 11.91
CA ASN A 242 4.03 15.53 12.97
C ASN A 242 5.14 15.21 13.97
N VAL A 243 5.72 16.26 14.57
CA VAL A 243 6.66 16.08 15.67
C VAL A 243 5.95 15.41 16.83
N GLN A 244 6.44 14.24 17.23
CA GLN A 244 5.85 13.48 18.33
C GLN A 244 6.39 14.01 19.67
N ILE A 245 5.54 14.73 20.40
CA ILE A 245 5.84 15.16 21.76
C ILE A 245 5.52 13.99 22.71
N PRO A 246 6.47 13.55 23.55
CA PRO A 246 6.23 12.48 24.50
C PRO A 246 4.99 12.77 25.39
N GLY A 247 4.10 11.78 25.51
CA GLY A 247 2.87 11.92 26.30
C GLY A 247 1.68 12.56 25.58
N PHE A 248 1.87 13.27 24.47
CA PHE A 248 0.79 13.95 23.74
C PHE A 248 -0.32 13.00 23.26
N ARG A 249 0.02 11.76 22.96
CA ARG A 249 -0.93 10.71 22.52
C ARG A 249 -1.98 10.33 23.57
N TYR A 250 -1.69 10.58 24.85
CA TYR A 250 -2.62 10.29 25.96
C TYR A 250 -3.55 11.47 26.28
N LEU A 251 -3.27 12.64 25.73
CA LEU A 251 -4.13 13.81 25.93
C LEU A 251 -5.44 13.62 25.16
N PRO A 252 -6.59 13.94 25.77
CA PRO A 252 -7.89 13.79 25.15
C PRO A 252 -8.19 14.93 24.16
N THR A 253 -7.31 15.12 23.18
CA THR A 253 -7.55 16.03 22.05
C THR A 253 -8.69 15.51 21.20
N GLU A 254 -9.35 16.37 20.43
CA GLU A 254 -10.42 15.97 19.50
C GLU A 254 -9.96 14.85 18.57
N LYS A 255 -8.75 15.00 18.00
CA LYS A 255 -8.14 14.00 17.11
C LYS A 255 -7.89 12.66 17.82
N ASN A 256 -7.35 12.66 19.03
CA ASN A 256 -7.09 11.43 19.78
C ASN A 256 -8.40 10.74 20.18
N ARG A 257 -9.41 11.51 20.63
CA ARG A 257 -10.74 10.96 20.96
C ARG A 257 -11.40 10.33 19.74
N ARG A 258 -11.32 10.99 18.57
CA ARG A 258 -11.86 10.45 17.32
C ARG A 258 -11.16 9.13 16.95
N MET A 259 -9.83 9.10 17.03
CA MET A 259 -9.02 7.91 16.77
C MET A 259 -9.39 6.74 17.69
N TRP A 260 -9.52 7.00 19.01
CA TRP A 260 -9.92 5.96 19.97
C TRP A 260 -11.33 5.43 19.72
N LYS A 261 -12.26 6.31 19.33
CA LYS A 261 -13.63 5.91 18.97
C LYS A 261 -13.64 4.99 17.75
N LEU A 262 -12.96 5.39 16.68
CA LEU A 262 -12.86 4.61 15.45
C LEU A 262 -12.20 3.24 15.68
N ASP A 263 -11.09 3.19 16.43
CA ASP A 263 -10.43 1.92 16.76
C ASP A 263 -11.35 0.98 17.54
N LYS A 264 -12.11 1.51 18.51
CA LYS A 264 -13.10 0.72 19.25
C LYS A 264 -14.22 0.20 18.35
N GLU A 265 -14.74 1.00 17.44
CA GLU A 265 -15.78 0.61 16.48
C GLU A 265 -15.31 -0.53 15.58
N VAL A 266 -14.13 -0.36 14.95
CA VAL A 266 -13.51 -1.37 14.09
C VAL A 266 -13.27 -2.67 14.86
N ARG A 267 -12.65 -2.58 16.04
CA ARG A 267 -12.36 -3.75 16.87
C ARG A 267 -13.64 -4.50 17.26
N THR A 268 -14.67 -3.77 17.70
CA THR A 268 -15.94 -4.37 18.12
C THR A 268 -16.59 -5.16 16.98
N THR A 269 -16.56 -4.60 15.77
CA THR A 269 -17.17 -5.26 14.59
C THR A 269 -16.34 -6.47 14.14
N LEU A 270 -15.00 -6.37 14.09
CA LEU A 270 -14.15 -7.51 13.76
C LEU A 270 -14.32 -8.65 14.76
N VAL A 271 -14.37 -8.35 16.07
CA VAL A 271 -14.65 -9.35 17.11
C VAL A 271 -16.01 -10.03 16.87
N LYS A 272 -17.03 -9.27 16.46
CA LYS A 272 -18.36 -9.84 16.13
C LYS A 272 -18.27 -10.77 14.92
N ILE A 273 -17.58 -10.37 13.85
CA ILE A 273 -17.39 -11.21 12.64
C ILE A 273 -16.68 -12.51 13.02
N ILE A 274 -15.58 -12.43 13.79
CA ILE A 274 -14.82 -13.60 14.21
C ILE A 274 -15.66 -14.53 15.10
N LYS A 275 -16.38 -13.98 16.08
CA LYS A 275 -17.25 -14.77 16.96
C LYS A 275 -18.38 -15.47 16.20
N ASN A 276 -19.00 -14.77 15.26
CA ASN A 276 -20.05 -15.38 14.41
C ASN A 276 -19.47 -16.53 13.58
N ARG A 277 -18.23 -16.40 13.08
CA ARG A 277 -17.57 -17.45 12.32
C ARG A 277 -17.24 -18.66 13.22
N LEU A 278 -16.78 -18.44 14.45
CA LEU A 278 -16.52 -19.50 15.42
C LEU A 278 -17.80 -20.23 15.83
N ALA A 279 -18.91 -19.50 16.05
CA ALA A 279 -20.21 -20.11 16.35
C ALA A 279 -20.74 -20.94 15.16
N ALA A 280 -20.64 -20.42 13.94
CA ALA A 280 -21.07 -21.14 12.72
C ALA A 280 -20.25 -22.42 12.45
N ARG A 281 -19.04 -22.54 13.01
CA ARG A 281 -18.26 -23.79 12.96
C ARG A 281 -18.93 -24.93 13.68
N GLU A 282 -19.55 -24.68 14.84
CA GLU A 282 -20.22 -25.69 15.65
C GLU A 282 -21.40 -26.31 14.91
N GLU A 283 -22.03 -25.54 14.02
CA GLU A 283 -23.17 -25.96 13.18
C GLU A 283 -22.77 -26.55 11.82
N LYS A 284 -21.65 -26.09 11.25
CA LYS A 284 -21.16 -26.48 9.92
C LYS A 284 -19.72 -26.97 10.04
N ALA A 285 -19.42 -28.17 9.54
CA ALA A 285 -18.07 -28.75 9.57
C ALA A 285 -17.02 -27.85 8.89
N GLY A 286 -16.41 -26.90 9.62
CA GLY A 286 -15.25 -26.10 9.16
C GLY A 286 -15.31 -24.61 9.46
N TYR A 287 -14.15 -23.94 9.36
CA TYR A 287 -13.99 -22.51 9.60
C TYR A 287 -14.35 -21.61 8.38
N GLY A 288 -14.65 -22.19 7.23
CA GLY A 288 -14.85 -21.50 5.96
C GLY A 288 -13.61 -21.58 5.04
N ASN A 289 -13.81 -21.22 3.76
CA ASN A 289 -12.77 -21.32 2.73
C ASN A 289 -12.10 -19.96 2.39
N ASP A 290 -12.40 -18.93 3.17
CA ASP A 290 -11.81 -17.58 3.05
C ASP A 290 -10.56 -17.42 3.94
N LEU A 291 -9.90 -16.26 3.83
CA LEU A 291 -8.66 -15.99 4.55
C LEU A 291 -8.84 -16.04 6.09
N LEU A 292 -9.93 -15.49 6.61
CA LEU A 292 -10.23 -15.53 8.04
C LEU A 292 -10.42 -16.98 8.51
N GLY A 293 -11.16 -17.79 7.74
CA GLY A 293 -11.33 -19.22 8.03
C GLY A 293 -10.01 -19.98 8.11
N LEU A 294 -9.11 -19.73 7.16
CA LEU A 294 -7.76 -20.34 7.15
C LEU A 294 -6.92 -19.90 8.35
N MET A 295 -7.00 -18.63 8.77
CA MET A 295 -6.30 -18.13 9.95
C MET A 295 -6.84 -18.78 11.23
N LEU A 296 -8.16 -18.87 11.37
CA LEU A 296 -8.80 -19.52 12.53
C LEU A 296 -8.50 -21.01 12.59
N GLU A 297 -8.49 -21.70 11.44
CA GLU A 297 -8.10 -23.10 11.34
C GLU A 297 -6.64 -23.32 11.78
N ALA A 298 -5.72 -22.46 11.33
CA ALA A 298 -4.30 -22.54 11.71
C ALA A 298 -4.05 -22.29 13.20
N CYS A 299 -4.97 -21.59 13.87
CA CYS A 299 -4.89 -21.29 15.31
C CYS A 299 -5.70 -22.29 16.17
N ALA A 300 -6.31 -23.31 15.56
CA ALA A 300 -7.14 -24.27 16.29
C ALA A 300 -6.29 -25.22 17.16
N PRO A 301 -6.71 -25.50 18.42
CA PRO A 301 -5.96 -26.37 19.33
C PRO A 301 -5.76 -27.80 18.83
N GLU A 302 -6.61 -28.24 17.90
CA GLU A 302 -6.62 -29.60 17.33
C GLU A 302 -5.36 -29.94 16.52
N HIS A 303 -4.56 -28.94 16.14
CA HIS A 303 -3.34 -29.14 15.36
C HIS A 303 -2.07 -29.33 16.22
N GLY A 304 -2.21 -29.52 17.57
CA GLY A 304 -1.16 -30.00 18.46
C GLY A 304 0.05 -29.07 18.66
N GLY A 305 -0.07 -27.78 18.30
CA GLY A 305 0.97 -26.78 18.49
C GLY A 305 0.54 -25.64 19.41
N ASP A 306 1.51 -24.85 19.89
CA ASP A 306 1.24 -23.59 20.56
C ASP A 306 0.36 -22.72 19.65
N GLN A 307 -0.60 -22.01 20.25
CA GLN A 307 -1.51 -21.11 19.52
C GLN A 307 -0.69 -20.12 18.71
N LEU A 308 -0.74 -20.23 17.37
CA LEU A 308 0.10 -19.43 16.45
C LEU A 308 -0.19 -17.94 16.54
N LEU A 309 -1.47 -17.55 16.75
CA LEU A 309 -1.91 -16.16 16.84
C LEU A 309 -2.96 -16.01 17.96
N SER A 310 -2.83 -14.94 18.73
CA SER A 310 -3.86 -14.52 19.69
C SER A 310 -5.05 -13.88 18.95
N MET A 311 -6.20 -13.74 19.62
CA MET A 311 -7.37 -13.02 19.07
C MET A 311 -7.03 -11.59 18.66
N ASP A 312 -6.18 -10.91 19.42
CA ASP A 312 -5.76 -9.54 19.13
C ASP A 312 -4.92 -9.47 17.85
N GLU A 313 -4.01 -10.42 17.66
CA GLU A 313 -3.22 -10.55 16.44
C GLU A 313 -4.09 -10.86 15.23
N ILE A 314 -5.08 -11.75 15.34
CA ILE A 314 -6.04 -12.02 14.26
C ILE A 314 -6.80 -10.75 13.85
N ILE A 315 -7.25 -9.96 14.84
CA ILE A 315 -7.94 -8.69 14.57
C ILE A 315 -7.03 -7.70 13.85
N ASP A 316 -5.77 -7.61 14.26
CA ASP A 316 -4.80 -6.70 13.66
C ASP A 316 -4.40 -7.16 12.24
N GLU A 317 -4.31 -8.47 12.00
CA GLU A 317 -4.16 -9.04 10.66
C GLU A 317 -5.37 -8.72 9.77
N CYS A 318 -6.58 -8.88 10.27
CA CYS A 318 -7.80 -8.52 9.52
C CYS A 318 -7.80 -7.05 9.09
N LYS A 319 -7.43 -6.12 10.00
CA LYS A 319 -7.28 -4.70 9.67
C LYS A 319 -6.22 -4.48 8.58
N THR A 320 -5.09 -5.18 8.68
CA THR A 320 -3.96 -5.06 7.74
C THR A 320 -4.34 -5.55 6.34
N PHE A 321 -4.94 -6.75 6.22
CA PHE A 321 -5.34 -7.31 4.93
C PHE A 321 -6.38 -6.46 4.24
N PHE A 322 -7.35 -5.97 5.01
CA PHE A 322 -8.38 -5.14 4.44
C PHE A 322 -7.81 -3.87 3.81
N PHE A 323 -6.98 -3.15 4.58
CA PHE A 323 -6.35 -1.94 4.07
C PHE A 323 -5.41 -2.21 2.89
N ALA A 324 -4.50 -3.17 3.06
CA ALA A 324 -3.49 -3.44 2.04
C ALA A 324 -4.12 -3.91 0.72
N GLY A 325 -5.18 -4.74 0.78
CA GLY A 325 -5.85 -5.25 -0.40
C GLY A 325 -6.69 -4.19 -1.12
N GLN A 326 -7.44 -3.38 -0.37
CA GLN A 326 -8.30 -2.35 -0.94
C GLN A 326 -7.53 -1.19 -1.54
N GLU A 327 -6.79 -0.46 -0.71
CA GLU A 327 -6.21 0.85 -1.05
C GLU A 327 -5.18 0.74 -2.19
N THR A 328 -4.33 -0.28 -2.18
CA THR A 328 -3.27 -0.40 -3.19
C THR A 328 -3.81 -0.84 -4.54
N THR A 329 -4.76 -1.78 -4.58
CA THR A 329 -5.31 -2.32 -5.82
C THR A 329 -6.27 -1.32 -6.48
N SER A 330 -7.08 -0.57 -5.70
CA SER A 330 -7.93 0.48 -6.24
C SER A 330 -7.12 1.57 -6.96
N HIS A 331 -6.01 2.00 -6.37
CA HIS A 331 -5.14 3.00 -7.01
C HIS A 331 -4.36 2.44 -8.19
N LEU A 332 -3.98 1.16 -8.16
CA LEU A 332 -3.39 0.51 -9.34
C LEU A 332 -4.38 0.48 -10.51
N LEU A 333 -5.65 0.12 -10.26
CA LEU A 333 -6.71 0.18 -11.27
C LEU A 333 -6.94 1.60 -11.78
N THR A 334 -6.99 2.58 -10.88
CA THR A 334 -7.13 3.99 -11.23
C THR A 334 -6.05 4.46 -12.20
N TRP A 335 -4.79 4.18 -11.89
CA TRP A 335 -3.67 4.55 -12.78
C TRP A 335 -3.61 3.71 -14.05
N ALA A 336 -4.04 2.46 -14.01
CA ALA A 336 -4.18 1.63 -15.20
C ALA A 336 -5.20 2.24 -16.19
N MET A 337 -6.37 2.67 -15.70
CA MET A 337 -7.37 3.31 -16.55
C MET A 337 -6.89 4.68 -17.08
N PHE A 338 -6.18 5.46 -16.27
CA PHE A 338 -5.53 6.69 -16.73
C PHE A 338 -4.58 6.40 -17.90
N LEU A 339 -3.70 5.41 -17.78
CA LEU A 339 -2.76 5.06 -18.86
C LEU A 339 -3.48 4.54 -20.10
N LEU A 340 -4.53 3.73 -19.96
CA LEU A 340 -5.31 3.27 -21.11
C LEU A 340 -6.05 4.39 -21.82
N SER A 341 -6.51 5.43 -21.10
CA SER A 341 -7.17 6.58 -21.70
C SER A 341 -6.21 7.49 -22.46
N THR A 342 -4.95 7.53 -22.04
CA THR A 342 -3.88 8.34 -22.68
C THR A 342 -3.13 7.57 -23.77
N HIS A 343 -3.32 6.24 -23.86
CA HIS A 343 -2.71 5.35 -24.86
C HIS A 343 -3.78 4.47 -25.52
N PRO A 344 -4.60 5.04 -26.41
CA PRO A 344 -5.73 4.32 -27.02
C PRO A 344 -5.32 3.11 -27.86
N ASP A 345 -4.12 3.11 -28.42
CA ASP A 345 -3.53 1.95 -29.14
C ASP A 345 -3.33 0.75 -28.20
N TRP A 346 -2.91 0.97 -26.94
CA TRP A 346 -2.80 -0.08 -25.94
C TRP A 346 -4.17 -0.53 -25.43
N GLN A 347 -5.12 0.38 -25.32
CA GLN A 347 -6.49 0.01 -24.96
C GLN A 347 -7.07 -1.00 -25.98
N GLU A 348 -6.85 -0.74 -27.29
CA GLU A 348 -7.33 -1.65 -28.34
C GLU A 348 -6.57 -2.98 -28.37
N LYS A 349 -5.23 -2.96 -28.28
CA LYS A 349 -4.43 -4.19 -28.20
C LYS A 349 -4.86 -5.08 -27.04
N LEU A 350 -5.14 -4.51 -25.87
CA LEU A 350 -5.60 -5.27 -24.71
C LEU A 350 -7.03 -5.77 -24.91
N ARG A 351 -7.90 -5.02 -25.56
CA ARG A 351 -9.26 -5.44 -25.91
C ARG A 351 -9.24 -6.65 -26.82
N GLU A 352 -8.41 -6.62 -27.88
CA GLU A 352 -8.22 -7.75 -28.79
C GLU A 352 -7.67 -8.98 -28.05
N GLU A 353 -6.68 -8.79 -27.15
CA GLU A 353 -6.17 -9.89 -26.34
C GLU A 353 -7.25 -10.50 -25.45
N VAL A 354 -8.06 -9.66 -24.76
CA VAL A 354 -9.15 -10.12 -23.91
C VAL A 354 -10.20 -10.87 -24.72
N ARG A 355 -10.62 -10.36 -25.88
CA ARG A 355 -11.57 -11.06 -26.77
C ARG A 355 -11.03 -12.43 -27.18
N ARG A 356 -9.77 -12.51 -27.54
CA ARG A 356 -9.12 -13.78 -27.97
C ARG A 356 -9.01 -14.80 -26.84
N GLU A 357 -8.60 -14.39 -25.63
CA GLU A 357 -8.30 -15.30 -24.52
C GLU A 357 -9.49 -15.56 -23.61
N CYS A 358 -10.39 -14.58 -23.45
CA CYS A 358 -11.55 -14.67 -22.57
C CYS A 358 -12.86 -14.88 -23.33
N GLY A 359 -12.86 -14.67 -24.66
CA GLY A 359 -14.04 -14.79 -25.53
C GLY A 359 -14.87 -13.50 -25.58
N ASP A 360 -15.84 -13.49 -26.51
CA ASP A 360 -16.73 -12.35 -26.74
C ASP A 360 -18.02 -12.41 -25.89
N ASP A 361 -18.23 -13.48 -25.15
CA ASP A 361 -19.39 -13.63 -24.28
C ASP A 361 -19.28 -12.70 -23.07
N ARG A 362 -19.99 -11.56 -23.15
CA ARG A 362 -20.00 -10.51 -22.13
C ARG A 362 -20.66 -10.95 -20.82
N ASP A 363 -21.49 -11.99 -20.85
CA ASP A 363 -22.20 -12.50 -19.66
C ASP A 363 -21.37 -13.54 -18.90
N ARG A 364 -20.35 -14.08 -19.53
CA ARG A 364 -19.46 -15.05 -18.93
C ARG A 364 -18.26 -14.37 -18.25
N ALA A 365 -18.16 -14.50 -16.93
CA ALA A 365 -17.02 -14.01 -16.17
C ALA A 365 -15.72 -14.74 -16.59
N PRO A 366 -14.60 -14.03 -16.82
CA PRO A 366 -13.32 -14.65 -17.15
C PRO A 366 -12.85 -15.61 -16.06
N THR A 367 -12.39 -16.79 -16.45
CA THR A 367 -11.85 -17.78 -15.51
C THR A 367 -10.39 -17.51 -15.17
N HIS A 368 -9.91 -18.10 -14.08
CA HIS A 368 -8.50 -18.03 -13.67
C HIS A 368 -7.54 -18.46 -14.79
N ASP A 369 -7.88 -19.54 -15.52
CA ASP A 369 -7.03 -20.09 -16.57
C ASP A 369 -7.03 -19.17 -17.82
N MET A 370 -8.11 -18.47 -18.12
CA MET A 370 -8.18 -17.43 -19.16
C MET A 370 -7.34 -16.22 -18.80
N LEU A 371 -7.51 -15.67 -17.58
CA LEU A 371 -6.77 -14.50 -17.11
C LEU A 371 -5.25 -14.75 -16.97
N ASN A 372 -4.80 -15.98 -16.86
CA ASN A 372 -3.38 -16.31 -16.91
C ASN A 372 -2.77 -16.29 -18.32
N LYS A 373 -3.60 -16.27 -19.38
CA LYS A 373 -3.15 -16.24 -20.77
C LYS A 373 -2.96 -14.82 -21.32
N VAL A 374 -3.55 -13.79 -20.67
CA VAL A 374 -3.46 -12.38 -21.11
C VAL A 374 -2.05 -11.82 -20.86
N LYS A 375 -1.15 -12.00 -21.78
CA LYS A 375 0.27 -11.66 -21.66
C LYS A 375 0.52 -10.15 -21.79
N LEU A 376 -0.08 -9.51 -22.80
CA LEU A 376 0.08 -8.07 -23.01
C LEU A 376 -0.49 -7.27 -21.84
N MET A 377 -1.62 -7.68 -21.28
CA MET A 377 -2.19 -7.09 -20.09
C MET A 377 -1.23 -7.21 -18.88
N ASN A 378 -0.53 -8.32 -18.74
CA ASN A 378 0.48 -8.45 -17.69
C ASN A 378 1.63 -7.45 -17.87
N LEU A 379 2.15 -7.27 -19.08
CA LEU A 379 3.20 -6.29 -19.39
C LEU A 379 2.71 -4.86 -19.10
N PHE A 380 1.47 -4.56 -19.49
CA PHE A 380 0.80 -3.27 -19.23
C PHE A 380 0.70 -2.98 -17.73
N ILE A 381 0.26 -3.96 -16.91
CA ILE A 381 0.13 -3.79 -15.45
C ILE A 381 1.51 -3.58 -14.81
N LEU A 382 2.54 -4.30 -15.26
CA LEU A 382 3.91 -4.13 -14.76
C LEU A 382 4.46 -2.73 -15.06
N GLU A 383 4.19 -2.18 -16.25
CA GLU A 383 4.60 -0.82 -16.60
C GLU A 383 3.80 0.23 -15.84
N THR A 384 2.50 -0.02 -15.61
CA THR A 384 1.68 0.81 -14.71
C THR A 384 2.28 0.87 -13.31
N LEU A 385 2.65 -0.29 -12.75
CA LEU A 385 3.32 -0.41 -11.45
C LEU A 385 4.67 0.30 -11.42
N ARG A 386 5.41 0.31 -12.51
CA ARG A 386 6.68 1.04 -12.58
C ARG A 386 6.45 2.55 -12.57
N LEU A 387 5.56 3.05 -13.42
CA LEU A 387 5.31 4.49 -13.54
C LEU A 387 4.46 5.04 -12.39
N TYR A 388 3.43 4.33 -11.96
CA TYR A 388 2.48 4.77 -10.94
C TYR A 388 2.34 3.73 -9.83
N SER A 389 3.48 3.37 -9.19
CA SER A 389 3.43 2.46 -8.04
C SER A 389 2.53 3.00 -6.94
N PRO A 390 1.50 2.26 -6.50
CA PRO A 390 0.65 2.68 -5.38
C PRO A 390 1.45 2.96 -4.09
N VAL A 391 2.58 2.26 -3.89
CA VAL A 391 3.48 2.48 -2.75
C VAL A 391 4.76 3.15 -3.26
N PRO A 392 4.82 4.49 -3.29
CA PRO A 392 5.94 5.22 -3.88
C PRO A 392 7.18 5.29 -2.98
N LEU A 393 7.05 4.90 -1.69
CA LEU A 393 8.12 4.89 -0.69
C LEU A 393 8.09 3.61 0.14
N ILE A 394 9.23 2.95 0.30
CA ILE A 394 9.41 1.88 1.29
C ILE A 394 10.24 2.41 2.43
N ARG A 395 9.82 2.17 3.67
CA ARG A 395 10.53 2.61 4.87
C ARG A 395 10.87 1.43 5.76
N ARG A 396 12.06 1.49 6.38
CA ARG A 396 12.54 0.53 7.38
C ARG A 396 13.18 1.30 8.53
N ARG A 397 13.16 0.71 9.74
CA ARG A 397 13.87 1.24 10.91
C ARG A 397 14.98 0.26 11.28
N THR A 398 16.16 0.77 11.63
CA THR A 398 17.25 -0.05 12.14
C THR A 398 17.03 -0.39 13.61
N ARG A 399 17.15 -1.67 13.97
CA ARG A 399 17.07 -2.16 15.37
C ARG A 399 18.38 -2.01 16.13
N ALA A 400 19.47 -1.98 15.41
CA ALA A 400 20.83 -1.85 15.92
C ALA A 400 21.67 -1.05 14.91
N ALA A 401 22.84 -0.60 15.31
CA ALA A 401 23.79 -0.05 14.37
C ALA A 401 24.20 -1.12 13.34
N VAL A 402 24.19 -0.76 12.06
CA VAL A 402 24.44 -1.70 10.95
C VAL A 402 25.27 -1.03 9.85
N GLU A 403 26.18 -1.81 9.27
CA GLU A 403 26.90 -1.38 8.08
C GLU A 403 26.03 -1.57 6.84
N LEU A 404 25.88 -0.50 6.05
CA LEU A 404 25.05 -0.47 4.86
C LEU A 404 25.71 0.38 3.77
N GLY A 405 26.10 -0.23 2.66
CA GLY A 405 26.73 0.50 1.55
C GLY A 405 28.02 1.22 1.95
N GLY A 406 28.81 0.66 2.87
CA GLY A 406 30.07 1.23 3.37
C GLY A 406 29.92 2.34 4.42
N ILE A 407 28.69 2.55 4.94
CA ILE A 407 28.43 3.49 6.04
C ILE A 407 27.83 2.76 7.25
N VAL A 408 28.20 3.18 8.46
CA VAL A 408 27.61 2.67 9.70
C VAL A 408 26.37 3.51 10.04
N VAL A 409 25.20 2.93 9.78
CA VAL A 409 23.89 3.52 10.10
C VAL A 409 23.61 3.28 11.58
N PRO A 410 23.24 4.31 12.36
CA PRO A 410 22.93 4.14 13.78
C PRO A 410 21.62 3.40 14.01
N GLU A 411 21.45 2.88 15.22
CA GLU A 411 20.17 2.39 15.72
C GLU A 411 19.08 3.46 15.67
N ASP A 412 17.83 3.06 15.46
CA ASP A 412 16.64 3.94 15.34
C ASP A 412 16.67 4.90 14.14
N ALA A 413 17.57 4.70 13.18
CA ALA A 413 17.50 5.44 11.94
C ALA A 413 16.41 4.90 11.02
N ILE A 414 15.75 5.78 10.29
CA ILE A 414 14.78 5.39 9.24
C ILE A 414 15.51 5.35 7.90
N LEU A 415 15.40 4.23 7.23
CA LEU A 415 15.80 4.06 5.83
C LEU A 415 14.59 4.31 4.94
N THR A 416 14.71 5.19 3.97
CA THR A 416 13.65 5.49 2.99
C THR A 416 14.15 5.15 1.59
N LEU A 417 13.47 4.22 0.95
CA LEU A 417 13.69 3.82 -0.43
C LEU A 417 12.64 4.55 -1.29
N PRO A 418 13.02 5.56 -2.10
CA PRO A 418 12.10 6.34 -2.92
C PRO A 418 11.78 5.60 -4.23
N ILE A 419 10.87 4.64 -4.17
CA ILE A 419 10.54 3.72 -5.27
C ILE A 419 10.15 4.48 -6.53
N ALA A 420 9.31 5.52 -6.42
CA ALA A 420 8.89 6.32 -7.56
C ALA A 420 10.06 7.00 -8.28
N THR A 421 11.06 7.47 -7.53
CA THR A 421 12.30 8.05 -8.09
C THR A 421 13.18 6.96 -8.70
N MET A 422 13.34 5.83 -7.99
CA MET A 422 14.16 4.69 -8.45
C MET A 422 13.61 4.07 -9.75
N HIS A 423 12.29 4.00 -9.90
CA HIS A 423 11.65 3.48 -11.11
C HIS A 423 11.79 4.42 -12.33
N ARG A 424 12.27 5.64 -12.15
CA ARG A 424 12.53 6.64 -13.21
C ARG A 424 14.02 6.93 -13.42
N ASP A 425 14.87 6.18 -12.77
CA ASP A 425 16.33 6.35 -12.89
C ASP A 425 16.81 5.90 -14.29
N ARG A 426 17.21 6.87 -15.11
CA ARG A 426 17.70 6.63 -16.48
C ARG A 426 18.94 5.75 -16.55
N GLU A 427 19.81 5.80 -15.54
CA GLU A 427 20.99 4.94 -15.51
C GLU A 427 20.62 3.46 -15.35
N VAL A 428 19.44 3.17 -14.78
CA VAL A 428 18.93 1.82 -14.51
C VAL A 428 17.97 1.35 -15.61
N TRP A 429 17.00 2.20 -15.97
CA TRP A 429 15.90 1.85 -16.85
C TRP A 429 16.11 2.25 -18.31
N GLY A 430 17.14 3.05 -18.62
CA GLY A 430 17.39 3.60 -19.96
C GLY A 430 16.85 5.03 -20.13
N GLU A 431 17.17 5.62 -21.29
CA GLU A 431 16.80 7.02 -21.59
C GLU A 431 15.27 7.23 -21.61
N ASP A 432 14.52 6.19 -21.99
CA ASP A 432 13.07 6.14 -22.02
C ASP A 432 12.41 5.83 -20.65
N ALA A 433 13.16 5.95 -19.54
CA ALA A 433 12.67 5.66 -18.19
C ALA A 433 11.41 6.46 -17.79
N GLY A 434 11.20 7.64 -18.38
CA GLY A 434 10.01 8.47 -18.17
C GLY A 434 8.82 8.12 -19.05
N GLU A 435 9.00 7.27 -20.05
CA GLU A 435 8.00 6.95 -21.07
C GLU A 435 7.23 5.68 -20.71
N PHE A 436 5.98 5.60 -21.20
CA PHE A 436 5.15 4.41 -21.09
C PHE A 436 5.51 3.41 -22.17
N ASN A 437 6.13 2.32 -21.80
CA ASN A 437 6.57 1.25 -22.70
C ASN A 437 6.40 -0.12 -22.05
N PRO A 438 5.21 -0.76 -22.11
CA PRO A 438 4.98 -2.10 -21.55
C PRO A 438 5.88 -3.20 -22.12
N LEU A 439 6.32 -3.08 -23.37
CA LEU A 439 7.20 -4.06 -24.01
C LEU A 439 8.58 -4.15 -23.35
N ARG A 440 8.93 -3.20 -22.52
CA ARG A 440 10.09 -3.26 -21.63
C ARG A 440 10.16 -4.56 -20.82
N PHE A 441 9.00 -5.12 -20.47
CA PHE A 441 8.85 -6.34 -19.67
C PHE A 441 8.73 -7.64 -20.50
N ASP A 442 8.82 -7.58 -21.83
CA ASP A 442 8.64 -8.76 -22.70
C ASP A 442 9.65 -9.88 -22.42
N ALA A 443 10.90 -9.51 -22.12
CA ALA A 443 11.94 -10.47 -21.70
C ALA A 443 11.85 -10.88 -20.21
N GLY A 444 10.79 -10.46 -19.50
CA GLY A 444 10.54 -10.73 -18.08
C GLY A 444 11.03 -9.61 -17.15
N VAL A 445 10.41 -9.56 -15.95
CA VAL A 445 10.64 -8.50 -14.93
C VAL A 445 12.11 -8.34 -14.56
N THR A 446 12.85 -9.45 -14.47
CA THR A 446 14.26 -9.43 -14.08
C THR A 446 15.15 -8.73 -15.11
N LYS A 447 14.78 -8.79 -16.39
CA LYS A 447 15.56 -8.23 -17.51
C LYS A 447 15.06 -6.87 -17.99
N ALA A 448 13.93 -6.39 -17.46
CA ALA A 448 13.31 -5.14 -17.88
C ALA A 448 14.18 -3.90 -17.65
N ALA A 449 15.11 -3.96 -16.71
CA ALA A 449 16.11 -2.92 -16.46
C ALA A 449 17.49 -3.45 -16.86
N PRO A 450 18.08 -2.98 -17.99
CA PRO A 450 19.28 -3.59 -18.56
C PRO A 450 20.50 -3.60 -17.64
N LYS A 451 20.62 -2.58 -16.78
CA LYS A 451 21.78 -2.42 -15.89
C LYS A 451 21.55 -2.94 -14.47
N ASN A 452 20.32 -3.34 -14.11
CA ASN A 452 20.04 -3.79 -12.76
C ASN A 452 18.90 -4.82 -12.71
N LEU A 453 19.26 -6.08 -12.62
CA LEU A 453 18.32 -7.19 -12.53
C LEU A 453 17.36 -7.01 -11.33
N GLY A 454 16.05 -7.07 -11.59
CA GLY A 454 15.03 -6.94 -10.54
C GLY A 454 14.91 -5.52 -9.97
N ALA A 455 15.01 -4.49 -10.81
CA ALA A 455 14.85 -3.09 -10.42
C ALA A 455 13.39 -2.70 -10.13
N LEU A 456 12.39 -3.50 -10.53
CA LEU A 456 10.99 -3.25 -10.21
C LEU A 456 10.73 -3.62 -8.74
N LEU A 457 10.47 -2.61 -7.91
CA LEU A 457 10.27 -2.73 -6.46
C LEU A 457 8.84 -2.44 -6.02
N ALA A 458 7.88 -2.42 -6.94
CA ALA A 458 6.47 -2.09 -6.65
C ALA A 458 5.84 -3.02 -5.60
N PHE A 459 6.28 -4.27 -5.55
CA PHE A 459 5.88 -5.26 -4.53
C PHE A 459 6.97 -5.48 -3.47
N SER A 460 7.91 -4.55 -3.32
CA SER A 460 9.08 -4.72 -2.45
C SER A 460 9.98 -5.86 -2.91
N GLY A 461 10.77 -6.44 -2.02
CA GLY A 461 11.68 -7.56 -2.33
C GLY A 461 12.11 -8.31 -1.07
N GLY A 462 12.75 -9.47 -1.28
CA GLY A 462 13.27 -10.31 -0.20
C GLY A 462 12.19 -10.97 0.65
N PRO A 463 12.52 -11.34 1.91
CA PRO A 463 11.60 -12.07 2.78
C PRO A 463 10.31 -11.32 3.12
N ARG A 464 10.28 -10.02 2.88
CA ARG A 464 9.13 -9.13 3.16
C ARG A 464 8.51 -8.57 1.88
N SER A 465 8.66 -9.28 0.77
CA SER A 465 7.92 -8.97 -0.47
C SER A 465 6.42 -9.09 -0.23
N CYS A 466 5.64 -8.40 -1.06
CA CYS A 466 4.18 -8.40 -0.94
C CYS A 466 3.61 -9.81 -1.07
N ILE A 467 2.92 -10.28 -0.04
CA ILE A 467 2.26 -11.58 -0.05
C ILE A 467 1.05 -11.60 -0.98
N GLY A 468 0.37 -10.45 -1.14
CA GLY A 468 -0.80 -10.26 -1.99
C GLY A 468 -0.47 -10.01 -3.46
N GLN A 469 0.79 -10.12 -3.91
CA GLN A 469 1.18 -9.79 -5.29
C GLN A 469 0.33 -10.53 -6.34
N ASN A 470 0.21 -11.84 -6.21
CA ASN A 470 -0.57 -12.66 -7.16
C ASN A 470 -2.06 -12.34 -7.09
N PHE A 471 -2.57 -12.06 -5.89
CA PHE A 471 -3.94 -11.64 -5.67
C PHE A 471 -4.23 -10.31 -6.38
N ALA A 472 -3.46 -9.27 -6.12
CA ALA A 472 -3.61 -7.95 -6.74
C ALA A 472 -3.48 -8.00 -8.27
N MET A 473 -2.49 -8.75 -8.79
CA MET A 473 -2.32 -8.92 -10.24
C MET A 473 -3.51 -9.63 -10.89
N MET A 474 -4.13 -10.60 -10.21
CA MET A 474 -5.30 -11.31 -10.72
C MET A 474 -6.55 -10.43 -10.67
N GLU A 475 -6.74 -9.68 -9.59
CA GLU A 475 -7.84 -8.75 -9.41
C GLU A 475 -7.84 -7.66 -10.49
N VAL A 476 -6.68 -7.06 -10.75
CA VAL A 476 -6.54 -6.04 -11.80
C VAL A 476 -6.85 -6.63 -13.18
N ARG A 477 -6.35 -7.84 -13.49
CA ARG A 477 -6.66 -8.50 -14.77
C ARG A 477 -8.16 -8.75 -14.93
N ALA A 478 -8.83 -9.23 -13.87
CA ALA A 478 -10.27 -9.49 -13.91
C ALA A 478 -11.08 -8.20 -14.14
N ALA A 479 -10.74 -7.12 -13.42
CA ALA A 479 -11.41 -5.84 -13.56
C ALA A 479 -11.18 -5.20 -14.94
N VAL A 480 -9.93 -5.15 -15.40
CA VAL A 480 -9.58 -4.57 -16.73
C VAL A 480 -10.21 -5.37 -17.85
N ALA A 481 -10.20 -6.71 -17.75
CA ALA A 481 -10.86 -7.56 -18.75
C ALA A 481 -12.36 -7.29 -18.84
N ALA A 482 -13.07 -7.24 -17.69
CA ALA A 482 -14.49 -6.95 -17.64
C ALA A 482 -14.84 -5.57 -18.24
N ILE A 483 -14.00 -4.56 -17.97
CA ILE A 483 -14.19 -3.20 -18.53
C ILE A 483 -13.96 -3.21 -20.05
N LEU A 484 -12.84 -3.77 -20.53
CA LEU A 484 -12.48 -3.74 -21.95
C LEU A 484 -13.39 -4.59 -22.84
N GLN A 485 -14.03 -5.62 -22.31
CA GLN A 485 -15.04 -6.40 -23.06
C GLN A 485 -16.30 -5.57 -23.39
N ARG A 486 -16.60 -4.53 -22.62
CA ARG A 486 -17.88 -3.81 -22.68
C ARG A 486 -17.75 -2.35 -23.07
N PHE A 487 -16.64 -1.72 -22.70
CA PHE A 487 -16.52 -0.27 -22.79
C PHE A 487 -15.23 0.19 -23.47
N LYS A 488 -15.35 1.35 -24.12
CA LYS A 488 -14.24 2.23 -24.46
C LYS A 488 -14.21 3.37 -23.47
N ILE A 489 -13.01 3.68 -22.97
CA ILE A 489 -12.80 4.73 -21.96
C ILE A 489 -11.94 5.85 -22.54
N THR A 490 -12.31 7.09 -22.25
CA THR A 490 -11.53 8.28 -22.59
C THR A 490 -11.50 9.23 -21.39
N LEU A 491 -10.43 9.99 -21.28
CA LEU A 491 -10.27 10.93 -20.17
C LEU A 491 -11.29 12.07 -20.29
N SER A 492 -11.98 12.39 -19.19
CA SER A 492 -12.87 13.55 -19.17
C SER A 492 -12.08 14.84 -19.31
N PRO A 493 -12.60 15.86 -20.05
CA PRO A 493 -12.00 17.19 -20.07
C PRO A 493 -11.91 17.87 -18.70
N GLU A 494 -12.70 17.41 -17.73
CA GLU A 494 -12.70 17.93 -16.36
C GLU A 494 -11.55 17.37 -15.51
N TYR A 495 -10.83 16.36 -16.01
CA TYR A 495 -9.73 15.75 -15.26
C TYR A 495 -8.57 16.72 -15.04
N VAL A 496 -8.15 16.84 -13.79
CA VAL A 496 -6.96 17.60 -13.41
C VAL A 496 -5.87 16.64 -12.93
N HIS A 497 -4.78 16.55 -13.69
CA HIS A 497 -3.67 15.66 -13.34
C HIS A 497 -2.89 16.19 -12.11
N ALA A 498 -3.21 15.69 -10.94
CA ALA A 498 -2.59 16.06 -9.67
C ALA A 498 -2.34 14.83 -8.79
N PRO A 499 -1.34 14.00 -9.15
CA PRO A 499 -0.94 12.87 -8.30
C PRO A 499 -0.49 13.34 -6.92
N THR A 500 -0.98 12.68 -5.88
CA THR A 500 -0.62 12.99 -4.50
C THR A 500 -0.25 11.73 -3.73
N ASP A 501 0.78 11.83 -2.91
CA ASP A 501 1.29 10.78 -2.03
C ASP A 501 0.90 11.10 -0.58
N VAL A 502 -0.23 10.55 -0.11
CA VAL A 502 -0.66 10.70 1.29
C VAL A 502 -0.33 9.43 2.07
N ILE A 503 -0.76 8.28 1.57
CA ILE A 503 -0.45 6.93 2.06
C ILE A 503 -0.01 6.10 0.87
N THR A 504 -0.81 6.18 -0.18
CA THR A 504 -0.61 5.60 -1.49
C THR A 504 -0.69 6.72 -2.53
N LEU A 505 -0.15 6.45 -3.71
CA LEU A 505 -0.19 7.38 -4.83
C LEU A 505 -1.59 7.38 -5.47
N ARG A 506 -2.29 8.51 -5.38
CA ARG A 506 -3.65 8.66 -5.91
C ARG A 506 -3.84 9.99 -6.64
N PRO A 507 -4.80 10.11 -7.56
CA PRO A 507 -5.19 11.39 -8.10
C PRO A 507 -5.91 12.21 -7.01
N LYS A 508 -5.48 13.47 -6.82
CA LYS A 508 -6.02 14.35 -5.76
C LYS A 508 -7.51 14.66 -5.95
N TYR A 509 -7.94 14.76 -7.19
CA TYR A 509 -9.29 15.19 -7.58
C TYR A 509 -10.08 14.07 -8.25
N GLY A 510 -9.69 12.81 -8.04
CA GLY A 510 -10.33 11.65 -8.65
C GLY A 510 -9.93 11.44 -10.11
N LEU A 511 -10.64 10.49 -10.76
CA LEU A 511 -10.42 10.12 -12.16
C LEU A 511 -11.76 10.07 -12.92
N PRO A 512 -12.37 11.23 -13.25
CA PRO A 512 -13.55 11.25 -14.08
C PRO A 512 -13.22 10.77 -15.51
N MET A 513 -13.96 9.77 -15.98
CA MET A 513 -13.79 9.16 -17.29
C MET A 513 -15.10 9.17 -18.06
N ILE A 514 -15.00 9.41 -19.37
CA ILE A 514 -16.10 9.21 -20.32
C ILE A 514 -16.08 7.75 -20.74
N VAL A 515 -17.19 7.06 -20.50
CA VAL A 515 -17.42 5.66 -20.81
C VAL A 515 -18.44 5.56 -21.95
N THR A 516 -18.08 4.82 -23.01
CA THR A 516 -18.96 4.52 -24.14
C THR A 516 -19.01 3.02 -24.35
N GLY A 517 -20.09 2.49 -24.94
CA GLY A 517 -20.14 1.08 -25.32
C GLY A 517 -19.00 0.74 -26.29
N ALA A 518 -18.36 -0.41 -26.11
CA ALA A 518 -17.47 -0.98 -27.12
C ALA A 518 -18.32 -1.74 -28.14
N ASP A 519 -18.06 -1.54 -29.43
CA ASP A 519 -18.71 -2.24 -30.54
C ASP A 519 -18.38 -3.74 -30.56
#